data_fb1be8eb9ea69555d130a674c1188184
#
_entry.id   fb1be8eb9ea69555d130a674c1188184
#
_cell.length_a   1.000
_cell.length_b   1.000
_cell.length_c   1.000
_cell.angle_alpha   90.00
_cell.angle_beta   90.00
_cell.angle_gamma   90.00
#
_symmetry.space_group_name_H-M   'P 1'
#
loop_
_entity.id
_entity.type
_entity.pdbx_description
1 polymer ?
#
loop_
_entity_poly.entity_id
_entity_poly.type
_entity_poly.pdbx_seq_one_letter_code
_entity_poly.pdbx_strand_id
1 'polypeptide(L)'
;MKLEMLPYKNINLKTNKILEQLNLSSRALAELKGYANTIPNMHILINAVTINEAKDSSAIENIVTTHDDIYKVLTESGYKEENAKEVVDYRNAIWLGYEQIKKDEFINTNTIVKIQGTIEHNNAGIRKLPGTELKNSITGKTIYTPPQNEKEIREYLKNLEDFINNNEDGIDPLIKVCLIHYQFESIHPFYDGNGRTGRILNILYMTFKNCWYRYITLSQQFLLIINQLYFSVLIWKFLIELILNYQLFSFL
;
A
#
# COMPACT_ATOMS: atom_id res chain seq x y z
N MET A 1 16.90 -14.46 -9.88
CA MET A 1 17.10 -14.81 -8.45
C MET A 1 15.73 -15.25 -7.92
N LYS A 2 15.62 -16.35 -7.18
CA LYS A 2 14.32 -16.80 -6.66
C LYS A 2 13.92 -15.89 -5.50
N LEU A 3 12.65 -15.44 -5.47
CA LEU A 3 12.12 -14.63 -4.37
C LEU A 3 12.18 -15.43 -3.05
N GLU A 4 12.60 -14.79 -1.96
CA GLU A 4 12.68 -15.41 -0.65
C GLU A 4 11.35 -15.27 0.09
N MET A 5 10.99 -16.25 0.91
CA MET A 5 9.79 -16.21 1.77
C MET A 5 10.04 -15.35 3.01
N LEU A 6 8.99 -14.70 3.50
CA LEU A 6 9.03 -13.95 4.77
C LEU A 6 8.91 -14.90 5.99
N PRO A 7 9.55 -14.57 7.13
CA PRO A 7 10.49 -13.46 7.30
C PRO A 7 11.86 -13.77 6.67
N TYR A 8 12.51 -12.75 6.14
CA TYR A 8 13.85 -12.90 5.57
C TYR A 8 14.87 -13.30 6.64
N LYS A 9 15.61 -14.38 6.38
CA LYS A 9 16.52 -14.99 7.38
C LYS A 9 17.83 -14.23 7.56
N ASN A 10 18.28 -13.55 6.50
CA ASN A 10 19.63 -12.96 6.43
C ASN A 10 19.66 -11.44 6.55
N ILE A 11 18.53 -10.82 6.93
CA ILE A 11 18.41 -9.37 7.05
C ILE A 11 18.46 -8.94 8.52
N ASN A 12 19.39 -8.06 8.85
CA ASN A 12 19.43 -7.43 10.17
C ASN A 12 18.54 -6.18 10.19
N LEU A 13 17.35 -6.31 10.75
CA LEU A 13 16.37 -5.22 10.90
C LEU A 13 16.70 -4.25 12.06
N LYS A 14 17.79 -4.49 12.80
CA LYS A 14 18.20 -3.69 13.97
C LYS A 14 19.51 -2.96 13.75
N THR A 15 19.80 -2.53 12.51
CA THR A 15 20.96 -1.66 12.27
C THR A 15 20.70 -0.26 12.85
N ASN A 16 21.76 0.45 13.23
CA ASN A 16 21.65 1.82 13.76
C ASN A 16 20.83 2.71 12.82
N LYS A 17 21.07 2.59 11.52
CA LYS A 17 20.40 3.38 10.48
C LYS A 17 18.90 3.13 10.45
N ILE A 18 18.48 1.86 10.54
CA ILE A 18 17.06 1.48 10.61
C ILE A 18 16.44 2.02 11.90
N LEU A 19 17.13 1.89 13.03
CA LEU A 19 16.61 2.35 14.31
C LEU A 19 16.51 3.88 14.40
N GLU A 20 17.46 4.62 13.84
CA GLU A 20 17.39 6.07 13.72
C GLU A 20 16.19 6.52 12.88
N GLN A 21 15.98 5.90 11.71
CA GLN A 21 14.85 6.21 10.85
C GLN A 21 13.51 5.81 11.52
N LEU A 22 13.47 4.66 12.19
CA LEU A 22 12.30 4.22 12.95
C LEU A 22 11.93 5.23 14.04
N ASN A 23 12.92 5.76 14.76
CA ASN A 23 12.69 6.78 15.79
C ASN A 23 12.10 8.06 15.20
N LEU A 24 12.65 8.55 14.07
CA LEU A 24 12.12 9.73 13.38
C LEU A 24 10.68 9.51 12.91
N SER A 25 10.40 8.36 12.30
CA SER A 25 9.08 8.01 11.80
C SER A 25 8.05 7.87 12.93
N SER A 26 8.44 7.21 14.03
CA SER A 26 7.56 7.04 15.20
C SER A 26 7.22 8.38 15.87
N ARG A 27 8.19 9.31 15.93
CA ARG A 27 7.95 10.67 16.47
C ARG A 27 6.98 11.46 15.60
N ALA A 28 7.20 11.47 14.27
CA ALA A 28 6.31 12.15 13.33
C ALA A 28 4.88 11.57 13.40
N LEU A 29 4.78 10.25 13.54
CA LEU A 29 3.54 9.55 13.71
C LEU A 29 2.81 9.96 15.01
N ALA A 30 3.52 10.05 16.12
CA ALA A 30 2.98 10.47 17.39
C ALA A 30 2.51 11.93 17.39
N GLU A 31 3.28 12.82 16.74
CA GLU A 31 2.92 14.22 16.56
C GLU A 31 1.64 14.38 15.77
N LEU A 32 1.55 13.70 14.64
CA LEU A 32 0.37 13.71 13.80
C LEU A 32 -0.87 13.19 14.56
N LYS A 33 -0.73 12.12 15.34
CA LYS A 33 -1.79 11.60 16.21
C LYS A 33 -2.24 12.65 17.24
N GLY A 34 -1.31 13.43 17.77
CA GLY A 34 -1.63 14.55 18.66
C GLY A 34 -2.48 15.61 17.97
N TYR A 35 -2.08 16.06 16.79
CA TYR A 35 -2.80 17.09 16.03
C TYR A 35 -4.21 16.65 15.61
N ALA A 36 -4.38 15.39 15.22
CA ALA A 36 -5.67 14.91 14.77
C ALA A 36 -6.76 15.00 15.84
N ASN A 37 -6.41 14.80 17.10
CA ASN A 37 -7.35 14.91 18.20
C ASN A 37 -7.90 16.34 18.38
N THR A 38 -7.29 17.34 17.75
CA THR A 38 -7.72 18.74 17.81
C THR A 38 -8.68 19.16 16.69
N ILE A 39 -8.92 18.30 15.71
CA ILE A 39 -9.74 18.62 14.54
C ILE A 39 -11.22 18.38 14.82
N PRO A 40 -12.08 19.43 14.74
CA PRO A 40 -13.49 19.32 15.14
C PRO A 40 -14.35 18.45 14.23
N ASN A 41 -14.06 18.42 12.92
CA ASN A 41 -14.80 17.63 11.94
C ASN A 41 -13.87 16.76 11.09
N MET A 42 -13.68 15.57 11.57
CA MET A 42 -12.81 14.60 10.95
C MET A 42 -13.36 14.11 9.60
N HIS A 43 -14.68 14.00 9.41
CA HIS A 43 -15.27 13.46 8.17
C HIS A 43 -14.90 14.27 6.93
N ILE A 44 -14.88 15.59 7.03
CA ILE A 44 -14.48 16.47 5.92
C ILE A 44 -13.01 16.24 5.57
N LEU A 45 -12.18 16.17 6.60
CA LEU A 45 -10.74 16.00 6.41
C LEU A 45 -10.41 14.66 5.74
N ILE A 46 -11.13 13.57 6.11
CA ILE A 46 -10.87 12.25 5.52
C ILE A 46 -11.24 12.18 4.07
N ASN A 47 -12.40 12.69 3.75
CA ASN A 47 -12.78 12.72 2.35
C ASN A 47 -11.74 13.47 1.52
N ALA A 48 -11.27 14.62 2.02
CA ALA A 48 -10.23 15.39 1.33
C ALA A 48 -8.92 14.61 1.21
N VAL A 49 -8.47 13.97 2.29
CA VAL A 49 -7.21 13.23 2.31
C VAL A 49 -7.30 11.95 1.47
N THR A 50 -8.42 11.21 1.54
CA THR A 50 -8.60 10.01 0.70
C THR A 50 -8.59 10.35 -0.79
N ILE A 51 -9.20 11.47 -1.17
CA ILE A 51 -9.21 11.95 -2.55
C ILE A 51 -7.79 12.36 -2.97
N ASN A 52 -7.07 13.06 -2.13
CA ASN A 52 -5.68 13.44 -2.41
C ASN A 52 -4.76 12.22 -2.54
N GLU A 53 -4.85 11.27 -1.61
CA GLU A 53 -4.10 10.00 -1.69
C GLU A 53 -4.42 9.26 -2.98
N ALA A 54 -5.69 9.10 -3.31
CA ALA A 54 -6.10 8.43 -4.53
C ALA A 54 -5.54 9.13 -5.78
N LYS A 55 -5.57 10.47 -5.81
CA LYS A 55 -5.04 11.28 -6.90
C LYS A 55 -3.51 11.13 -7.01
N ASP A 56 -2.79 11.30 -5.90
CA ASP A 56 -1.32 11.27 -5.90
C ASP A 56 -0.80 9.84 -6.18
N SER A 57 -1.44 8.82 -5.62
CA SER A 57 -1.13 7.41 -5.89
C SER A 57 -1.37 7.04 -7.37
N SER A 58 -2.46 7.51 -7.96
CA SER A 58 -2.76 7.27 -9.38
C SER A 58 -1.80 8.05 -10.30
N ALA A 59 -1.36 9.24 -9.89
CA ALA A 59 -0.40 10.03 -10.65
C ALA A 59 0.98 9.35 -10.78
N ILE A 60 1.36 8.49 -9.83
CA ILE A 60 2.58 7.66 -9.93
C ILE A 60 2.50 6.73 -11.14
N GLU A 61 1.29 6.26 -11.48
CA GLU A 61 1.02 5.40 -12.64
C GLU A 61 0.66 6.23 -13.91
N ASN A 62 0.98 7.53 -13.94
CA ASN A 62 0.65 8.47 -15.00
C ASN A 62 -0.85 8.74 -15.22
N ILE A 63 -1.70 8.41 -14.26
CA ILE A 63 -3.13 8.72 -14.26
C ILE A 63 -3.30 10.10 -13.62
N VAL A 64 -3.29 11.15 -14.44
CA VAL A 64 -3.31 12.54 -13.99
C VAL A 64 -4.69 13.15 -14.19
N THR A 65 -5.25 13.74 -13.13
CA THR A 65 -6.55 14.44 -13.16
C THR A 65 -6.57 15.61 -12.18
N THR A 66 -7.62 16.42 -12.25
CA THR A 66 -7.82 17.58 -11.36
C THR A 66 -8.80 17.26 -10.23
N HIS A 67 -8.73 18.03 -9.15
CA HIS A 67 -9.72 17.92 -8.08
C HIS A 67 -11.13 18.22 -8.57
N ASP A 68 -11.29 19.20 -9.48
CA ASP A 68 -12.57 19.56 -10.05
C ASP A 68 -13.19 18.39 -10.81
N ASP A 69 -12.41 17.66 -11.61
CA ASP A 69 -12.90 16.51 -12.36
C ASP A 69 -13.29 15.36 -11.42
N ILE A 70 -12.50 15.12 -10.37
CA ILE A 70 -12.83 14.12 -9.35
C ILE A 70 -14.15 14.48 -8.65
N TYR A 71 -14.33 15.73 -8.24
CA TYR A 71 -15.58 16.19 -7.61
C TYR A 71 -16.77 16.09 -8.56
N LYS A 72 -16.61 16.43 -9.85
CA LYS A 72 -17.66 16.25 -10.86
C LYS A 72 -18.08 14.79 -11.01
N VAL A 73 -17.10 13.84 -11.07
CA VAL A 73 -17.40 12.40 -11.10
C VAL A 73 -18.20 11.97 -9.88
N LEU A 74 -17.91 12.55 -8.70
CA LEU A 74 -18.61 12.21 -7.45
C LEU A 74 -20.01 12.81 -7.32
N THR A 75 -20.29 13.94 -8.00
CA THR A 75 -21.52 14.72 -7.78
C THR A 75 -22.42 14.85 -8.99
N GLU A 76 -21.89 14.75 -10.21
CA GLU A 76 -22.64 14.96 -11.44
C GLU A 76 -22.95 13.64 -12.15
N SER A 77 -24.21 13.29 -12.26
CA SER A 77 -24.65 12.10 -12.98
C SER A 77 -24.30 12.24 -14.48
N GLY A 78 -23.45 11.33 -14.97
CA GLY A 78 -23.10 11.27 -16.39
C GLY A 78 -21.79 12.00 -16.78
N TYR A 79 -21.11 12.66 -15.85
CA TYR A 79 -19.76 13.17 -16.11
C TYR A 79 -18.79 12.01 -16.34
N LYS A 80 -18.02 12.05 -17.44
CA LYS A 80 -17.19 10.96 -17.93
C LYS A 80 -15.76 11.45 -18.20
N GLU A 81 -14.97 11.55 -17.16
CA GLU A 81 -13.53 11.72 -17.27
C GLU A 81 -12.86 10.45 -16.74
N GLU A 82 -12.10 9.73 -17.58
CA GLU A 82 -11.60 8.38 -17.26
C GLU A 82 -10.62 8.40 -16.12
N ASN A 83 -9.64 9.31 -16.12
CA ASN A 83 -8.63 9.39 -15.07
C ASN A 83 -9.27 9.73 -13.71
N ALA A 84 -10.27 10.61 -13.68
CA ALA A 84 -10.97 10.93 -12.44
C ALA A 84 -11.79 9.75 -11.92
N LYS A 85 -12.35 8.93 -12.80
CA LYS A 85 -13.02 7.68 -12.39
C LYS A 85 -12.04 6.71 -11.76
N GLU A 86 -10.87 6.50 -12.37
CA GLU A 86 -9.84 5.62 -11.80
C GLU A 86 -9.41 6.09 -10.40
N VAL A 87 -9.30 7.40 -10.19
CA VAL A 87 -9.03 7.96 -8.86
C VAL A 87 -10.18 7.68 -7.87
N VAL A 88 -11.44 7.81 -8.32
CA VAL A 88 -12.61 7.47 -7.50
C VAL A 88 -12.63 5.97 -7.18
N ASP A 89 -12.25 5.11 -8.12
CA ASP A 89 -12.20 3.67 -7.90
C ASP A 89 -11.08 3.27 -6.94
N TYR A 90 -9.93 3.92 -7.00
CA TYR A 90 -8.89 3.77 -5.98
C TYR A 90 -9.41 4.13 -4.58
N ARG A 91 -10.12 5.26 -4.45
CA ARG A 91 -10.78 5.66 -3.20
C ARG A 91 -11.79 4.60 -2.73
N ASN A 92 -12.62 4.09 -3.63
CA ASN A 92 -13.59 3.04 -3.31
C ASN A 92 -12.92 1.74 -2.88
N ALA A 93 -11.78 1.39 -3.49
CA ALA A 93 -10.98 0.23 -3.13
C ALA A 93 -10.38 0.34 -1.71
N ILE A 94 -9.95 1.54 -1.28
CA ILE A 94 -9.54 1.78 0.12
C ILE A 94 -10.69 1.47 1.08
N TRP A 95 -11.89 2.01 0.81
CA TRP A 95 -13.05 1.80 1.66
C TRP A 95 -13.50 0.33 1.70
N LEU A 96 -13.52 -0.34 0.55
CA LEU A 96 -13.81 -1.77 0.47
C LEU A 96 -12.84 -2.58 1.34
N GLY A 97 -11.55 -2.33 1.20
CA GLY A 97 -10.52 -3.01 1.99
C GLY A 97 -10.69 -2.77 3.49
N TYR A 98 -10.96 -1.52 3.87
CA TYR A 98 -11.21 -1.14 5.26
C TYR A 98 -12.41 -1.87 5.87
N GLU A 99 -13.57 -1.84 5.21
CA GLU A 99 -14.77 -2.53 5.71
C GLU A 99 -14.57 -4.05 5.78
N GLN A 100 -13.81 -4.63 4.84
CA GLN A 100 -13.50 -6.05 4.88
C GLN A 100 -12.63 -6.40 6.09
N ILE A 101 -11.58 -5.63 6.37
CA ILE A 101 -10.70 -5.87 7.53
C ILE A 101 -11.43 -5.66 8.84
N LYS A 102 -12.29 -4.65 8.92
CA LYS A 102 -13.12 -4.40 10.10
C LYS A 102 -14.05 -5.58 10.42
N LYS A 103 -14.55 -6.24 9.37
CA LYS A 103 -15.43 -7.40 9.50
C LYS A 103 -14.67 -8.68 9.86
N ASP A 104 -13.57 -8.92 9.17
CA ASP A 104 -12.86 -10.21 9.22
C ASP A 104 -11.78 -10.24 10.33
N GLU A 105 -11.36 -9.07 10.82
CA GLU A 105 -10.27 -8.89 11.79
C GLU A 105 -8.93 -9.46 11.34
N PHE A 106 -8.73 -9.63 10.03
CA PHE A 106 -7.46 -10.04 9.41
C PHE A 106 -7.39 -9.61 7.95
N ILE A 107 -6.16 -9.55 7.40
CA ILE A 107 -5.91 -9.25 6.00
C ILE A 107 -5.64 -10.55 5.26
N ASN A 108 -6.43 -10.84 4.23
CA ASN A 108 -6.29 -12.07 3.44
C ASN A 108 -6.13 -11.78 1.94
N THR A 109 -5.67 -12.79 1.23
CA THR A 109 -5.46 -12.74 -0.23
C THR A 109 -6.74 -12.39 -0.98
N ASN A 110 -7.91 -12.86 -0.52
CA ASN A 110 -9.18 -12.54 -1.18
C ASN A 110 -9.52 -11.05 -1.08
N THR A 111 -9.23 -10.43 0.06
CA THR A 111 -9.38 -8.98 0.23
C THR A 111 -8.47 -8.22 -0.73
N ILE A 112 -7.22 -8.64 -0.88
CA ILE A 112 -6.26 -8.03 -1.82
C ILE A 112 -6.76 -8.15 -3.27
N VAL A 113 -7.27 -9.33 -3.66
CA VAL A 113 -7.87 -9.56 -5.00
C VAL A 113 -9.09 -8.67 -5.23
N LYS A 114 -9.97 -8.51 -4.24
CA LYS A 114 -11.14 -7.62 -4.36
C LYS A 114 -10.73 -6.15 -4.53
N ILE A 115 -9.72 -5.70 -3.80
CA ILE A 115 -9.16 -4.33 -3.91
C ILE A 115 -8.69 -4.10 -5.35
N GLN A 116 -7.84 -4.99 -5.87
CA GLN A 116 -7.35 -4.90 -7.25
C GLN A 116 -8.48 -4.91 -8.27
N GLY A 117 -9.46 -5.81 -8.12
CA GLY A 117 -10.62 -5.88 -9.01
C GLY A 117 -11.47 -4.61 -9.01
N THR A 118 -11.52 -3.89 -7.87
CA THR A 118 -12.20 -2.58 -7.77
C THR A 118 -11.42 -1.50 -8.51
N ILE A 119 -10.09 -1.47 -8.39
CA ILE A 119 -9.23 -0.51 -9.07
C ILE A 119 -9.31 -0.68 -10.59
N GLU A 120 -9.24 -1.92 -11.06
CA GLU A 120 -9.10 -2.26 -12.49
C GLU A 120 -10.44 -2.56 -13.18
N HIS A 121 -11.56 -2.49 -12.48
CA HIS A 121 -12.88 -2.88 -13.00
C HIS A 121 -12.91 -4.25 -13.68
N ASN A 122 -12.11 -5.19 -13.19
CA ASN A 122 -12.06 -6.53 -13.75
C ASN A 122 -12.07 -7.62 -12.67
N ASN A 123 -12.32 -8.83 -13.08
CA ASN A 123 -12.32 -10.02 -12.23
C ASN A 123 -11.23 -11.02 -12.67
N ALA A 124 -10.14 -10.54 -13.27
CA ALA A 124 -9.07 -11.41 -13.75
C ALA A 124 -8.36 -12.14 -12.59
N GLY A 125 -8.29 -11.50 -11.43
CA GLY A 125 -7.65 -12.05 -10.25
C GLY A 125 -6.15 -12.27 -10.42
N ILE A 126 -5.62 -13.26 -9.71
CA ILE A 126 -4.19 -13.59 -9.76
C ILE A 126 -3.83 -14.07 -11.18
N ARG A 127 -2.74 -13.50 -11.72
CA ARG A 127 -2.25 -13.86 -13.06
C ARG A 127 -1.86 -15.34 -13.16
N LYS A 128 -2.18 -15.94 -14.29
CA LYS A 128 -1.97 -17.36 -14.58
C LYS A 128 -0.91 -17.59 -15.65
N LEU A 129 -0.76 -16.63 -16.55
CA LEU A 129 0.15 -16.74 -17.69
C LEU A 129 1.53 -16.19 -17.34
N PRO A 130 2.61 -16.84 -17.79
CA PRO A 130 3.96 -16.33 -17.66
C PRO A 130 4.20 -15.13 -18.60
N GLY A 131 5.36 -14.49 -18.46
CA GLY A 131 5.82 -13.40 -19.33
C GLY A 131 5.81 -12.02 -18.68
N THR A 132 5.37 -11.91 -17.42
CA THR A 132 5.48 -10.65 -16.69
C THR A 132 6.95 -10.38 -16.36
N GLU A 133 7.41 -9.18 -16.74
CA GLU A 133 8.76 -8.68 -16.48
C GLU A 133 8.69 -7.22 -16.08
N LEU A 134 9.47 -6.83 -15.08
CA LEU A 134 9.67 -5.42 -14.73
C LEU A 134 10.85 -4.90 -15.55
N LYS A 135 10.61 -3.87 -16.36
CA LYS A 135 11.60 -3.30 -17.27
C LYS A 135 11.91 -1.85 -16.95
N ASN A 136 13.14 -1.47 -17.18
CA ASN A 136 13.51 -0.06 -17.14
C ASN A 136 12.78 0.69 -18.26
N SER A 137 12.05 1.74 -17.92
CA SER A 137 11.22 2.51 -18.86
C SER A 137 12.02 3.19 -19.96
N ILE A 138 13.30 3.51 -19.73
CA ILE A 138 14.16 4.22 -20.68
C ILE A 138 14.90 3.22 -21.58
N THR A 139 15.47 2.16 -20.99
CA THR A 139 16.36 1.23 -21.72
C THR A 139 15.65 -0.01 -22.23
N GLY A 140 14.43 -0.30 -21.79
CA GLY A 140 13.68 -1.54 -22.07
C GLY A 140 14.30 -2.80 -21.47
N LYS A 141 15.42 -2.69 -20.74
CA LYS A 141 16.10 -3.83 -20.15
C LYS A 141 15.26 -4.42 -19.02
N THR A 142 15.08 -5.75 -19.02
CA THR A 142 14.47 -6.48 -17.92
C THR A 142 15.32 -6.33 -16.68
N ILE A 143 14.70 -5.85 -15.62
CA ILE A 143 15.33 -5.55 -14.37
C ILE A 143 15.01 -6.64 -13.34
N TYR A 144 13.76 -7.09 -13.30
CA TYR A 144 13.30 -8.14 -12.41
C TYR A 144 12.24 -9.01 -13.10
N THR A 145 12.29 -10.30 -12.85
CA THR A 145 11.30 -11.26 -13.32
C THR A 145 10.60 -11.88 -12.10
N PRO A 146 9.36 -11.47 -11.81
CA PRO A 146 8.58 -12.03 -10.70
C PRO A 146 8.23 -13.50 -10.93
N PRO A 147 7.68 -14.22 -9.91
CA PRO A 147 7.21 -15.59 -10.07
C PRO A 147 6.31 -15.75 -11.29
N GLN A 148 6.50 -16.80 -12.10
CA GLN A 148 5.88 -16.92 -13.42
C GLN A 148 4.68 -17.87 -13.48
N ASN A 149 4.38 -18.62 -12.42
CA ASN A 149 3.25 -19.53 -12.40
C ASN A 149 2.29 -19.25 -11.24
N GLU A 150 1.00 -19.48 -11.47
CA GLU A 150 -0.07 -19.19 -10.51
C GLU A 150 0.14 -19.89 -9.16
N LYS A 151 0.62 -21.13 -9.17
CA LYS A 151 0.82 -21.91 -7.93
C LYS A 151 1.87 -21.25 -7.04
N GLU A 152 3.01 -20.88 -7.62
CA GLU A 152 4.08 -20.20 -6.91
C GLU A 152 3.65 -18.83 -6.40
N ILE A 153 2.91 -18.05 -7.20
CA ILE A 153 2.34 -16.76 -6.78
C ILE A 153 1.43 -16.94 -5.58
N ARG A 154 0.54 -17.94 -5.59
CA ARG A 154 -0.35 -18.23 -4.48
C ARG A 154 0.40 -18.68 -3.21
N GLU A 155 1.47 -19.43 -3.35
CA GLU A 155 2.34 -19.82 -2.23
C GLU A 155 2.99 -18.59 -1.58
N TYR A 156 3.51 -17.66 -2.38
CA TYR A 156 4.06 -16.40 -1.87
C TYR A 156 3.00 -15.50 -1.24
N LEU A 157 1.82 -15.38 -1.85
CA LEU A 157 0.71 -14.62 -1.28
C LEU A 157 0.23 -15.22 0.05
N LYS A 158 0.18 -16.54 0.16
CA LYS A 158 -0.16 -17.19 1.43
C LYS A 158 0.89 -16.93 2.51
N ASN A 159 2.16 -17.00 2.16
CA ASN A 159 3.24 -16.62 3.07
C ASN A 159 3.16 -15.15 3.50
N LEU A 160 2.85 -14.25 2.58
CA LEU A 160 2.66 -12.82 2.87
C LEU A 160 1.45 -12.61 3.80
N GLU A 161 0.33 -13.30 3.55
CA GLU A 161 -0.87 -13.27 4.41
C GLU A 161 -0.54 -13.73 5.84
N ASP A 162 0.17 -14.85 5.98
CA ASP A 162 0.59 -15.37 7.28
C ASP A 162 1.54 -14.40 8.00
N PHE A 163 2.47 -13.78 7.26
CA PHE A 163 3.37 -12.78 7.80
C PHE A 163 2.63 -11.51 8.25
N ILE A 164 1.70 -10.98 7.45
CA ILE A 164 0.88 -9.80 7.80
C ILE A 164 0.16 -10.01 9.13
N ASN A 165 -0.46 -11.18 9.31
CA ASN A 165 -1.32 -11.47 10.45
C ASN A 165 -0.56 -11.98 11.68
N ASN A 166 0.71 -12.31 11.56
CA ASN A 166 1.54 -12.69 12.71
C ASN A 166 1.81 -11.49 13.62
N ASN A 167 1.44 -11.58 14.89
CA ASN A 167 1.63 -10.54 15.90
C ASN A 167 2.79 -10.85 16.86
N GLU A 168 3.39 -12.03 16.76
CA GLU A 168 4.38 -12.55 17.73
C GLU A 168 5.82 -12.50 17.20
N ASP A 169 6.03 -11.95 15.99
CA ASP A 169 7.37 -11.91 15.37
C ASP A 169 8.29 -10.82 15.94
N GLY A 170 7.78 -9.93 16.78
CA GLY A 170 8.55 -8.88 17.44
C GLY A 170 9.06 -7.79 16.46
N ILE A 171 8.59 -7.75 15.23
CA ILE A 171 8.95 -6.74 14.23
C ILE A 171 8.07 -5.49 14.44
N ASP A 172 8.71 -4.33 14.53
CA ASP A 172 7.98 -3.07 14.62
C ASP A 172 7.07 -2.89 13.37
N PRO A 173 5.80 -2.48 13.55
CA PRO A 173 4.86 -2.33 12.43
C PRO A 173 5.33 -1.40 11.32
N LEU A 174 6.10 -0.33 11.62
CA LEU A 174 6.67 0.56 10.60
C LEU A 174 7.77 -0.13 9.78
N ILE A 175 8.50 -1.05 10.37
CA ILE A 175 9.46 -1.90 9.63
C ILE A 175 8.69 -2.95 8.82
N LYS A 176 7.70 -3.55 9.45
CA LYS A 176 6.94 -4.66 8.86
C LYS A 176 6.15 -4.23 7.62
N VAL A 177 5.55 -3.04 7.62
CA VAL A 177 4.86 -2.52 6.43
C VAL A 177 5.79 -2.39 5.23
N CYS A 178 7.05 -2.00 5.45
CA CYS A 178 8.04 -1.92 4.37
C CYS A 178 8.35 -3.30 3.77
N LEU A 179 8.49 -4.32 4.63
CA LEU A 179 8.70 -5.70 4.18
C LEU A 179 7.48 -6.26 3.42
N ILE A 180 6.28 -5.94 3.89
CA ILE A 180 5.02 -6.31 3.24
C ILE A 180 4.94 -5.71 1.84
N HIS A 181 5.19 -4.40 1.72
CA HIS A 181 5.16 -3.71 0.45
C HIS A 181 6.18 -4.28 -0.54
N TYR A 182 7.43 -4.42 -0.09
CA TYR A 182 8.49 -5.01 -0.89
C TYR A 182 8.14 -6.41 -1.39
N GLN A 183 7.67 -7.28 -0.50
CA GLN A 183 7.30 -8.65 -0.86
C GLN A 183 6.13 -8.67 -1.84
N PHE A 184 5.11 -7.85 -1.63
CA PHE A 184 3.96 -7.76 -2.52
C PHE A 184 4.36 -7.30 -3.93
N GLU A 185 5.16 -6.24 -4.03
CA GLU A 185 5.66 -5.74 -5.33
C GLU A 185 6.57 -6.77 -6.01
N SER A 186 7.36 -7.54 -5.23
CA SER A 186 8.21 -8.60 -5.76
C SER A 186 7.42 -9.82 -6.25
N ILE A 187 6.31 -10.17 -5.61
CA ILE A 187 5.39 -11.21 -6.08
C ILE A 187 4.70 -10.76 -7.38
N HIS A 188 4.33 -9.50 -7.46
CA HIS A 188 3.63 -8.89 -8.60
C HIS A 188 2.47 -9.73 -9.10
N PRO A 189 1.45 -9.97 -8.23
CA PRO A 189 0.48 -11.05 -8.43
C PRO A 189 -0.55 -10.81 -9.54
N PHE A 190 -0.70 -9.58 -10.02
CA PHE A 190 -1.73 -9.19 -10.97
C PHE A 190 -1.13 -8.80 -12.33
N TYR A 191 -1.98 -8.76 -13.35
CA TYR A 191 -1.58 -8.26 -14.67
C TYR A 191 -1.40 -6.74 -14.66
N ASP A 192 -2.26 -6.03 -13.90
CA ASP A 192 -2.22 -4.58 -13.70
C ASP A 192 -2.69 -4.19 -12.30
N GLY A 193 -2.44 -2.93 -11.89
CA GLY A 193 -2.87 -2.38 -10.60
C GLY A 193 -2.05 -2.86 -9.39
N ASN A 194 -0.88 -3.50 -9.57
CA ASN A 194 -0.06 -3.98 -8.47
C ASN A 194 0.39 -2.81 -7.57
N GLY A 195 1.00 -1.77 -8.13
CA GLY A 195 1.48 -0.62 -7.37
C GLY A 195 0.37 0.06 -6.56
N ARG A 196 -0.78 0.32 -7.17
CA ARG A 196 -1.95 0.90 -6.49
C ARG A 196 -2.47 -0.01 -5.39
N THR A 197 -2.58 -1.32 -5.64
CA THR A 197 -3.00 -2.32 -4.65
C THR A 197 -2.01 -2.41 -3.49
N GLY A 198 -0.70 -2.41 -3.76
CA GLY A 198 0.36 -2.44 -2.75
C GLY A 198 0.33 -1.22 -1.83
N ARG A 199 0.09 -0.02 -2.38
CA ARG A 199 -0.08 1.21 -1.58
C ARG A 199 -1.31 1.15 -0.69
N ILE A 200 -2.46 0.66 -1.21
CA ILE A 200 -3.65 0.43 -0.37
C ILE A 200 -3.36 -0.61 0.72
N LEU A 201 -2.65 -1.69 0.41
CA LEU A 201 -2.29 -2.70 1.40
C LEU A 201 -1.47 -2.11 2.56
N ASN A 202 -0.58 -1.16 2.30
CA ASN A 202 0.16 -0.45 3.34
C ASN A 202 -0.77 0.32 4.28
N ILE A 203 -1.71 1.07 3.71
CA ILE A 203 -2.73 1.82 4.48
C ILE A 203 -3.50 0.87 5.39
N LEU A 204 -3.99 -0.20 4.80
CA LEU A 204 -4.82 -1.18 5.49
C LEU A 204 -4.06 -1.91 6.59
N TYR A 205 -2.80 -2.27 6.34
CA TYR A 205 -1.96 -2.89 7.36
C TYR A 205 -1.71 -1.97 8.55
N MET A 206 -1.36 -0.70 8.30
CA MET A 206 -1.14 0.28 9.36
C MET A 206 -2.42 0.54 10.17
N THR A 207 -3.59 0.49 9.50
CA THR A 207 -4.91 0.54 10.15
C THR A 207 -5.13 -0.67 11.05
N PHE A 208 -4.95 -1.84 10.49
CA PHE A 208 -5.18 -3.11 11.16
C PHE A 208 -4.29 -3.29 12.40
N LYS A 209 -3.01 -2.91 12.31
CA LYS A 209 -2.07 -3.04 13.45
C LYS A 209 -2.25 -1.99 14.52
N ASN A 210 -3.27 -1.13 14.39
CA ASN A 210 -3.53 -0.15 15.42
C ASN A 210 -2.26 0.63 15.82
N CYS A 211 -1.34 0.84 14.89
CA CYS A 211 -0.21 1.76 15.12
C CYS A 211 -0.75 3.12 15.57
N TRP A 212 -2.05 3.22 15.55
CA TRP A 212 -2.95 4.31 15.84
C TRP A 212 -3.92 4.01 17.00
N TYR A 213 -3.65 3.03 17.85
CA TYR A 213 -4.57 2.33 18.72
C TYR A 213 -5.17 3.13 19.87
N ARG A 214 -6.39 2.84 20.13
CA ARG A 214 -7.30 2.90 21.28
C ARG A 214 -8.36 3.99 21.27
N TYR A 215 -8.31 4.97 20.37
CA TYR A 215 -9.35 6.01 20.23
C TYR A 215 -10.07 5.98 18.89
N ILE A 216 -9.86 4.95 18.07
CA ILE A 216 -10.30 4.85 16.67
C ILE A 216 -11.73 4.31 16.51
N THR A 217 -12.42 3.96 17.57
CA THR A 217 -13.88 3.75 17.44
C THR A 217 -14.61 5.01 16.94
N LEU A 218 -13.93 6.14 16.86
CA LEU A 218 -14.46 7.41 16.34
C LEU A 218 -13.70 8.01 15.17
N SER A 219 -12.55 7.51 14.77
CA SER A 219 -11.73 8.12 13.71
C SER A 219 -11.18 7.13 12.70
N GLN A 220 -12.05 6.40 12.01
CA GLN A 220 -11.79 5.71 10.75
C GLN A 220 -11.04 6.55 9.72
N GLN A 221 -10.76 7.73 10.01
CA GLN A 221 -10.59 8.95 9.26
C GLN A 221 -9.17 9.48 9.30
N PHE A 222 -8.41 9.11 10.28
CA PHE A 222 -7.10 9.65 10.56
C PHE A 222 -5.97 9.03 9.75
N LEU A 223 -6.18 7.83 9.28
CA LEU A 223 -5.20 7.09 8.48
C LEU A 223 -4.79 7.79 7.19
N LEU A 224 -5.70 8.55 6.63
CA LEU A 224 -5.54 9.17 5.34
C LEU A 224 -4.69 10.44 5.38
N ILE A 225 -4.68 11.14 6.50
CA ILE A 225 -3.82 12.33 6.69
C ILE A 225 -2.34 11.95 6.66
N ILE A 226 -2.02 10.73 7.12
CA ILE A 226 -0.65 10.27 7.23
C ILE A 226 -0.03 9.90 5.91
N ASN A 227 -0.81 9.32 5.02
CA ASN A 227 -0.30 8.94 3.73
C ASN A 227 0.26 10.12 2.94
N GLN A 228 -0.40 11.26 2.99
CA GLN A 228 0.03 12.41 2.22
C GLN A 228 1.26 13.13 2.75
N LEU A 229 1.41 13.23 4.08
CA LEU A 229 2.44 14.10 4.66
C LEU A 229 3.74 13.35 5.00
N TYR A 230 3.67 12.05 5.31
CA TYR A 230 4.84 11.33 5.82
C TYR A 230 5.03 9.94 5.22
N PHE A 231 3.97 9.26 4.76
CA PHE A 231 4.06 7.86 4.37
C PHE A 231 4.80 7.69 3.04
N SER A 232 4.51 8.50 2.05
CA SER A 232 5.22 8.46 0.77
C SER A 232 6.70 8.83 0.91
N VAL A 233 7.03 9.82 1.73
CA VAL A 233 8.41 10.30 1.89
C VAL A 233 9.20 9.43 2.87
N LEU A 234 8.61 9.01 3.98
CA LEU A 234 9.31 8.27 5.04
C LEU A 234 9.44 6.78 4.75
N ILE A 235 8.40 6.14 4.24
CA ILE A 235 8.50 4.73 3.80
C ILE A 235 9.39 4.63 2.57
N TRP A 236 9.29 5.54 1.61
CA TRP A 236 10.20 5.61 0.48
C TRP A 236 11.65 5.79 0.92
N LYS A 237 11.92 6.71 1.83
CA LYS A 237 13.26 6.92 2.36
C LYS A 237 13.76 5.72 3.14
N PHE A 238 12.89 5.08 3.91
CA PHE A 238 13.19 3.86 4.66
C PHE A 238 13.37 2.65 3.74
N LEU A 239 12.49 2.46 2.74
CA LEU A 239 12.62 1.45 1.70
C LEU A 239 13.91 1.65 0.89
N ILE A 240 14.20 2.87 0.44
CA ILE A 240 15.44 3.18 -0.28
C ILE A 240 16.67 2.85 0.57
N GLU A 241 16.66 3.14 1.86
CA GLU A 241 17.79 2.82 2.73
C GLU A 241 17.92 1.34 3.05
N LEU A 242 16.80 0.63 3.26
CA LEU A 242 16.78 -0.83 3.38
C LEU A 242 17.30 -1.49 2.10
N ILE A 243 16.90 -0.98 0.97
CA ILE A 243 17.21 -1.43 -0.38
C ILE A 243 18.68 -1.16 -0.75
N LEU A 244 19.18 0.06 -0.51
CA LEU A 244 20.57 0.45 -0.82
C LEU A 244 21.59 -0.31 0.02
N ASN A 245 21.27 -0.65 1.27
CA ASN A 245 22.18 -1.41 2.13
C ASN A 245 22.30 -2.89 1.76
N TYR A 246 21.35 -3.45 1.03
CA TYR A 246 21.32 -4.89 0.68
C TYR A 246 21.43 -5.16 -0.83
N GLN A 247 21.77 -4.16 -1.65
CA GLN A 247 21.83 -4.27 -3.13
C GLN A 247 20.58 -4.89 -3.78
N LEU A 248 19.43 -4.80 -3.10
CA LEU A 248 18.23 -5.51 -3.51
C LEU A 248 17.40 -4.77 -4.55
N PHE A 249 17.64 -3.45 -4.77
CA PHE A 249 16.88 -2.71 -5.79
C PHE A 249 17.58 -1.52 -6.43
N SER A 250 17.59 -1.55 -7.74
CA SER A 250 17.66 -0.42 -8.64
C SER A 250 16.28 -0.17 -9.32
N PHE A 251 15.13 -0.40 -8.65
CA PHE A 251 13.87 -0.66 -9.32
C PHE A 251 12.63 0.12 -8.91
N LEU A 252 12.68 0.85 -7.85
CA LEU A 252 11.52 1.69 -7.47
C LEU A 252 11.79 3.15 -7.71
#